data_8f6bcff28a3b058dd6fa91702212e4a1
#
_entry.id   8f6bcff28a3b058dd6fa91702212e4a1
#
_cell.length_a   1.000
_cell.length_b   1.000
_cell.length_c   1.000
_cell.angle_alpha   90.00
_cell.angle_beta   90.00
_cell.angle_gamma   90.00
#
_symmetry.space_group_name_H-M   'P 1'
#
loop_
_entity.id
_entity.type
_entity.pdbx_description
1 polymer ?
#
loop_
_entity_poly.entity_id
_entity_poly.type
_entity_poly.pdbx_seq_one_letter_code
_entity_poly.pdbx_strand_id
1 'polypeptide(L)'
;MEIYCDNAATTALDPEVLNAMIPYLTNQYGNPSSSHALGQKAREAVEESRHTVASLLNASPNDIFFTSGATEANNIALSGAIRTYDVSHAITSRLEHKAVLQTLGQYSQEGELDVSFVKIDSKG
;
A
#
# COMPACT_ATOMS: atom_id res chain seq x y z
N MET A 1 -29.51 13.46 -12.92
CA MET A 1 -28.64 12.27 -12.95
C MET A 1 -27.28 12.74 -12.48
N GLU A 2 -26.77 12.21 -11.39
CA GLU A 2 -25.45 12.56 -10.84
C GLU A 2 -24.42 11.59 -11.45
N ILE A 3 -23.35 12.13 -12.01
CA ILE A 3 -22.29 11.33 -12.65
C ILE A 3 -21.01 11.53 -11.85
N TYR A 4 -20.47 10.46 -11.27
CA TYR A 4 -19.20 10.46 -10.57
C TYR A 4 -18.06 10.11 -11.53
N CYS A 5 -17.12 11.02 -11.71
CA CYS A 5 -16.00 10.90 -12.66
C CYS A 5 -14.62 10.83 -12.00
N ASP A 6 -14.55 10.72 -10.67
CA ASP A 6 -13.29 10.70 -9.91
C ASP A 6 -12.95 9.31 -9.37
N ASN A 7 -13.03 8.30 -10.22
CA ASN A 7 -12.74 6.92 -9.86
C ASN A 7 -11.26 6.68 -9.50
N ALA A 8 -10.38 7.61 -9.88
CA ALA A 8 -8.98 7.56 -9.45
C ALA A 8 -8.82 7.84 -7.96
N ALA A 9 -9.71 8.63 -7.37
CA ALA A 9 -9.71 8.92 -5.94
C ALA A 9 -10.41 7.81 -5.14
N THR A 10 -11.63 7.42 -5.55
CA THR A 10 -12.44 6.42 -4.85
C THR A 10 -13.34 5.67 -5.84
N THR A 11 -13.73 4.45 -5.46
CA THR A 11 -14.73 3.65 -6.17
C THR A 11 -15.78 3.14 -5.22
N ALA A 12 -16.97 2.83 -5.72
CA ALA A 12 -17.97 2.11 -4.94
C ALA A 12 -17.42 0.72 -4.58
N LEU A 13 -17.74 0.27 -3.36
CA LEU A 13 -17.42 -1.10 -2.95
C LEU A 13 -18.35 -2.08 -3.68
N ASP A 14 -17.74 -3.11 -4.26
CA ASP A 14 -18.50 -4.19 -4.91
C ASP A 14 -19.37 -4.92 -3.86
N PRO A 15 -20.65 -5.20 -4.15
CA PRO A 15 -21.54 -5.89 -3.23
C PRO A 15 -21.07 -7.29 -2.81
N GLU A 16 -20.41 -8.04 -3.68
CA GLU A 16 -19.84 -9.36 -3.34
C GLU A 16 -18.69 -9.22 -2.35
N VAL A 17 -17.84 -8.22 -2.56
CA VAL A 17 -16.74 -7.89 -1.64
C VAL A 17 -17.29 -7.45 -0.28
N LEU A 18 -18.31 -6.57 -0.25
CA LEU A 18 -18.96 -6.17 0.99
C LEU A 18 -19.51 -7.38 1.76
N ASN A 19 -20.24 -8.26 1.08
CA ASN A 19 -20.80 -9.47 1.68
C ASN A 19 -19.71 -10.39 2.27
N ALA A 20 -18.57 -10.51 1.60
CA ALA A 20 -17.42 -11.27 2.09
C ALA A 20 -16.77 -10.64 3.34
N MET A 21 -16.81 -9.30 3.47
CA MET A 21 -16.23 -8.56 4.59
C MET A 21 -17.11 -8.56 5.84
N ILE A 22 -18.46 -8.57 5.70
CA ILE A 22 -19.41 -8.45 6.81
C ILE A 22 -19.12 -9.43 7.97
N PRO A 23 -18.86 -10.72 7.76
CA PRO A 23 -18.58 -11.66 8.86
C PRO A 23 -17.38 -11.24 9.72
N TYR A 24 -16.34 -10.68 9.12
CA TYR A 24 -15.14 -10.22 9.83
C TYR A 24 -15.37 -8.91 10.59
N LEU A 25 -16.32 -8.10 10.17
CA LEU A 25 -16.69 -6.86 10.85
C LEU A 25 -17.67 -7.11 12.01
N THR A 26 -18.42 -8.22 12.01
CA THR A 26 -19.52 -8.46 12.95
C THR A 26 -19.26 -9.63 13.91
N ASN A 27 -18.78 -10.76 13.43
CA ASN A 27 -18.72 -12.01 14.19
C ASN A 27 -17.29 -12.55 14.37
N GLN A 28 -16.40 -12.30 13.40
CA GLN A 28 -15.04 -12.86 13.34
C GLN A 28 -13.98 -11.76 13.52
N TYR A 29 -14.26 -10.79 14.36
CA TYR A 29 -13.45 -9.59 14.60
C TYR A 29 -12.24 -9.82 15.53
N GLY A 30 -11.78 -11.04 15.66
CA GLY A 30 -10.62 -11.38 16.50
C GLY A 30 -9.33 -10.70 16.04
N ASN A 31 -8.47 -10.33 16.99
CA ASN A 31 -7.15 -9.82 16.63
C ASN A 31 -6.28 -10.99 16.14
N PRO A 32 -5.76 -10.93 14.88
CA PRO A 32 -4.94 -12.01 14.33
C PRO A 32 -3.63 -12.29 15.11
N SER A 33 -3.19 -11.37 15.97
CA SER A 33 -2.03 -11.57 16.84
C SER A 33 -2.36 -12.35 18.12
N SER A 34 -3.64 -12.54 18.45
CA SER A 34 -4.05 -13.26 19.65
C SER A 34 -3.94 -14.79 19.47
N SER A 35 -3.61 -15.49 20.57
CA SER A 35 -3.42 -16.94 20.58
C SER A 35 -4.72 -17.76 20.73
N HIS A 36 -5.83 -17.12 21.13
CA HIS A 36 -7.11 -17.79 21.30
C HIS A 36 -7.84 -18.04 19.97
N ALA A 37 -8.88 -18.87 19.99
CA ALA A 37 -9.59 -19.35 18.78
C ALA A 37 -10.08 -18.25 17.84
N LEU A 38 -10.59 -17.10 18.37
CA LEU A 38 -11.03 -15.99 17.52
C LEU A 38 -9.85 -15.31 16.81
N GLY A 39 -8.70 -15.20 17.49
CA GLY A 39 -7.48 -14.66 16.88
C GLY A 39 -6.92 -15.58 15.80
N GLN A 40 -6.96 -16.89 16.04
CA GLN A 40 -6.53 -17.89 15.05
C GLN A 40 -7.37 -17.83 13.77
N LYS A 41 -8.70 -17.77 13.89
CA LYS A 41 -9.62 -17.62 12.74
C LYS A 41 -9.34 -16.32 11.95
N ALA A 42 -9.10 -15.21 12.64
CA ALA A 42 -8.78 -13.96 11.97
C ALA A 42 -7.43 -14.06 11.23
N ARG A 43 -6.43 -14.71 11.82
CA ARG A 43 -5.13 -14.96 11.19
C ARG A 43 -5.27 -15.85 9.96
N GLU A 44 -6.02 -16.93 10.03
CA GLU A 44 -6.29 -17.82 8.90
C GLU A 44 -6.88 -17.03 7.71
N ALA A 45 -7.85 -16.15 7.95
CA ALA A 45 -8.44 -15.31 6.91
C ALA A 45 -7.44 -14.32 6.28
N VAL A 46 -6.56 -13.73 7.08
CA VAL A 46 -5.50 -12.84 6.58
C VAL A 46 -4.51 -13.62 5.72
N GLU A 47 -4.10 -14.81 6.17
CA GLU A 47 -3.16 -15.65 5.41
C GLU A 47 -3.78 -16.20 4.12
N GLU A 48 -5.05 -16.59 4.11
CA GLU A 48 -5.76 -16.99 2.91
C GLU A 48 -5.82 -15.84 1.88
N SER A 49 -6.12 -14.62 2.36
CA SER A 49 -6.10 -13.42 1.52
C SER A 49 -4.71 -13.15 0.96
N ARG A 50 -3.66 -13.32 1.78
CA ARG A 50 -2.25 -13.19 1.37
C ARG A 50 -1.88 -14.18 0.27
N HIS A 51 -2.24 -15.43 0.44
CA HIS A 51 -2.03 -16.47 -0.57
C HIS A 51 -2.75 -16.16 -1.88
N THR A 52 -3.99 -15.67 -1.80
CA THR A 52 -4.77 -15.28 -2.97
C THR A 52 -4.08 -14.16 -3.76
N VAL A 53 -3.67 -13.08 -3.08
CA VAL A 53 -2.95 -11.97 -3.73
C VAL A 53 -1.62 -12.44 -4.33
N ALA A 54 -0.84 -13.22 -3.59
CA ALA A 54 0.43 -13.77 -4.05
C ALA A 54 0.26 -14.61 -5.32
N SER A 55 -0.76 -15.48 -5.34
CA SER A 55 -1.07 -16.31 -6.52
C SER A 55 -1.42 -15.47 -7.75
N LEU A 56 -2.21 -14.40 -7.59
CA LEU A 56 -2.57 -13.50 -8.69
C LEU A 56 -1.37 -12.73 -9.25
N LEU A 57 -0.39 -12.43 -8.40
CA LEU A 57 0.84 -11.73 -8.77
C LEU A 57 1.99 -12.66 -9.18
N ASN A 58 1.79 -13.97 -9.11
CA ASN A 58 2.84 -14.98 -9.30
C ASN A 58 4.05 -14.72 -8.38
N ALA A 59 3.78 -14.38 -7.13
CA ALA A 59 4.74 -14.06 -6.09
C ALA A 59 4.67 -15.06 -4.92
N SER A 60 5.65 -15.03 -4.02
CA SER A 60 5.57 -15.77 -2.75
C SER A 60 4.62 -15.04 -1.77
N PRO A 61 3.85 -15.76 -0.96
CA PRO A 61 3.08 -15.13 0.12
C PRO A 61 3.93 -14.28 1.08
N ASN A 62 5.20 -14.63 1.24
CA ASN A 62 6.15 -13.88 2.07
C ASN A 62 6.53 -12.52 1.48
N ASP A 63 6.26 -12.29 0.18
CA ASP A 63 6.53 -11.03 -0.50
C ASP A 63 5.32 -10.07 -0.43
N ILE A 64 4.20 -10.50 0.15
CA ILE A 64 2.98 -9.71 0.27
C ILE A 64 2.89 -9.09 1.67
N PHE A 65 2.83 -7.77 1.73
CA PHE A 65 2.68 -7.00 2.96
C PHE A 65 1.40 -6.18 2.90
N PHE A 66 0.46 -6.43 3.81
CA PHE A 66 -0.72 -5.60 3.97
C PHE A 66 -0.37 -4.33 4.76
N THR A 67 -0.79 -3.19 4.25
CA THR A 67 -0.57 -1.88 4.85
C THR A 67 -1.91 -1.16 5.05
N SER A 68 -1.92 -0.10 5.84
CA SER A 68 -3.10 0.74 6.06
C SER A 68 -3.54 1.52 4.81
N GLY A 69 -2.67 1.61 3.80
CA GLY A 69 -2.94 2.31 2.56
C GLY A 69 -1.68 2.63 1.76
N ALA A 70 -1.87 3.27 0.59
CA ALA A 70 -0.79 3.56 -0.35
C ALA A 70 0.33 4.44 0.24
N THR A 71 0.02 5.34 1.18
CA THR A 71 1.03 6.17 1.85
C THR A 71 2.02 5.33 2.64
N GLU A 72 1.55 4.40 3.44
CA GLU A 72 2.41 3.48 4.20
C GLU A 72 3.19 2.56 3.25
N ALA A 73 2.53 2.02 2.24
CA ALA A 73 3.18 1.16 1.24
C ALA A 73 4.33 1.88 0.52
N ASN A 74 4.11 3.12 0.07
CA ASN A 74 5.14 3.94 -0.56
C ASN A 74 6.30 4.24 0.39
N ASN A 75 6.02 4.58 1.65
CA ASN A 75 7.05 4.84 2.65
C ASN A 75 7.92 3.60 2.90
N ILE A 76 7.30 2.43 3.07
CA ILE A 76 8.02 1.16 3.26
C ILE A 76 8.89 0.85 2.05
N ALA A 77 8.33 0.93 0.84
CA ALA A 77 9.04 0.59 -0.39
C ALA A 77 10.22 1.53 -0.66
N LEU A 78 10.00 2.85 -0.57
CA LEU A 78 11.04 3.86 -0.83
C LEU A 78 12.13 3.82 0.24
N SER A 79 11.75 3.83 1.52
CA SER A 79 12.72 3.77 2.63
C SER A 79 13.48 2.45 2.64
N GLY A 80 12.81 1.35 2.34
CA GLY A 80 13.42 0.04 2.20
C GLY A 80 14.47 0.02 1.08
N ALA A 81 14.12 0.54 -0.10
CA ALA A 81 15.04 0.61 -1.24
C ALA A 81 16.25 1.50 -0.94
N ILE A 82 16.02 2.72 -0.42
CA ILE A 82 17.07 3.68 -0.11
C ILE A 82 18.08 3.06 0.88
N ARG A 83 17.60 2.47 1.97
CA ARG A 83 18.46 1.94 3.03
C ARG A 83 19.11 0.60 2.68
N THR A 84 18.40 -0.28 1.98
CA THR A 84 18.91 -1.63 1.68
C THR A 84 19.96 -1.60 0.58
N TYR A 85 19.79 -0.73 -0.41
CA TYR A 85 20.67 -0.65 -1.57
C TYR A 85 21.62 0.57 -1.53
N ASP A 86 21.62 1.30 -0.44
CA ASP A 86 22.47 2.51 -0.25
C ASP A 86 22.29 3.50 -1.40
N VAL A 87 21.01 3.77 -1.75
CA VAL A 87 20.67 4.64 -2.89
C VAL A 87 20.97 6.08 -2.53
N SER A 88 21.91 6.70 -3.24
CA SER A 88 22.31 8.09 -3.01
C SER A 88 21.60 9.10 -3.92
N HIS A 89 20.90 8.66 -4.97
CA HIS A 89 20.20 9.55 -5.91
C HIS A 89 18.87 8.97 -6.39
N ALA A 90 17.84 9.79 -6.41
CA ALA A 90 16.51 9.46 -6.95
C ALA A 90 16.08 10.46 -8.02
N ILE A 91 15.41 9.96 -9.04
CA ILE A 91 14.78 10.77 -10.08
C ILE A 91 13.26 10.63 -9.94
N THR A 92 12.57 11.76 -9.86
CA THR A 92 11.10 11.80 -9.71
C THR A 92 10.48 12.93 -10.51
N SER A 93 9.16 13.08 -10.45
CA SER A 93 8.44 14.18 -11.06
C SER A 93 7.70 15.02 -10.00
N ARG A 94 7.38 16.29 -10.33
CA ARG A 94 6.54 17.11 -9.44
C ARG A 94 5.06 16.75 -9.48
N LEU A 95 4.65 15.82 -10.37
CA LEU A 95 3.29 15.30 -10.49
C LEU A 95 3.04 14.08 -9.58
N GLU A 96 4.09 13.56 -8.94
CA GLU A 96 3.95 12.43 -8.03
C GLU A 96 3.05 12.74 -6.84
N HIS A 97 2.44 11.69 -6.31
CA HIS A 97 1.63 11.79 -5.10
C HIS A 97 2.48 12.28 -3.92
N LYS A 98 1.86 13.03 -3.01
CA LYS A 98 2.53 13.60 -1.83
C LYS A 98 3.28 12.55 -1.00
N ALA A 99 2.76 11.32 -0.91
CA ALA A 99 3.43 10.23 -0.18
C ALA A 99 4.83 9.90 -0.73
N VAL A 100 5.03 10.00 -2.05
CA VAL A 100 6.33 9.81 -2.70
C VAL A 100 7.21 11.03 -2.46
N LEU A 101 6.70 12.24 -2.78
CA LEU A 101 7.47 13.48 -2.68
C LEU A 101 7.92 13.80 -1.25
N GLN A 102 7.06 13.54 -0.26
CA GLN A 102 7.40 13.79 1.15
C GLN A 102 8.49 12.83 1.64
N THR A 103 8.39 11.54 1.29
CA THR A 103 9.40 10.55 1.68
C THR A 103 10.77 10.90 1.07
N LEU A 104 10.82 11.14 -0.24
CA LEU A 104 12.08 11.53 -0.90
C LEU A 104 12.63 12.85 -0.35
N GLY A 105 11.74 13.82 -0.10
CA GLY A 105 12.08 15.12 0.46
C GLY A 105 12.67 15.03 1.87
N GLN A 106 12.18 14.11 2.70
CA GLN A 106 12.74 13.88 4.02
C GLN A 106 14.19 13.37 3.93
N TYR A 107 14.45 12.32 3.16
CA TYR A 107 15.80 11.80 2.96
C TYR A 107 16.75 12.84 2.36
N SER A 108 16.24 13.70 1.47
CA SER A 108 17.02 14.81 0.90
C SER A 108 17.38 15.87 1.95
N GLN A 109 16.46 16.23 2.85
CA GLN A 109 16.73 17.17 3.96
C GLN A 109 17.71 16.61 4.98
N GLU A 110 17.70 15.32 5.21
CA GLU A 110 18.64 14.60 6.08
C GLU A 110 20.04 14.45 5.43
N GLY A 111 20.18 14.79 4.14
CA GLY A 111 21.45 14.68 3.41
C GLY A 111 21.78 13.25 2.98
N GLU A 112 20.82 12.33 3.06
CA GLU A 112 21.00 10.92 2.72
C GLU A 112 20.70 10.62 1.23
N LEU A 113 19.99 11.54 0.52
CA LEU A 113 19.54 11.31 -0.85
C LEU A 113 19.54 12.60 -1.67
N ASP A 114 20.18 12.58 -2.84
CA ASP A 114 20.00 13.60 -3.85
C ASP A 114 18.71 13.35 -4.67
N VAL A 115 17.87 14.36 -4.86
CA VAL A 115 16.63 14.23 -5.62
C VAL A 115 16.62 15.13 -6.83
N SER A 116 16.51 14.53 -8.02
CA SER A 116 16.34 15.23 -9.29
C SER A 116 14.90 15.15 -9.79
N PHE A 117 14.40 16.27 -10.30
CA PHE A 117 13.05 16.33 -10.88
C PHE A 117 13.12 16.36 -12.40
N VAL A 118 12.40 15.44 -13.04
CA VAL A 118 12.21 15.51 -14.51
C VAL A 118 11.42 16.76 -14.89
N LYS A 119 11.76 17.31 -16.05
CA LYS A 119 10.97 18.42 -16.64
C LYS A 119 9.69 17.86 -17.22
N ILE A 120 8.61 18.57 -16.96
CA ILE A 120 7.26 18.21 -17.40
C ILE A 120 6.81 19.30 -18.35
N ASP A 121 6.26 18.95 -19.49
CA ASP A 121 5.67 19.90 -20.44
C ASP A 121 4.18 20.15 -20.11
N SER A 122 3.49 20.91 -20.96
CA SER A 122 2.07 21.25 -20.77
C SER A 122 1.11 20.07 -20.95
N LYS A 123 1.62 18.89 -21.31
CA LYS A 123 0.82 17.66 -21.53
C LYS A 123 1.07 16.60 -20.46
N GLY A 124 2.01 16.84 -19.54
CA GLY A 124 2.38 15.90 -18.46
C GLY A 124 3.55 15.01 -18.79
#